data_8d59e7a4fabe71aa718936abc942a730
#
_entry.id   8d59e7a4fabe71aa718936abc942a730
#
_cell.length_a   1.000
_cell.length_b   1.000
_cell.length_c   1.000
_cell.angle_alpha   90.00
_cell.angle_beta   90.00
_cell.angle_gamma   90.00
#
_symmetry.space_group_name_H-M   'P 1'
#
loop_
_entity.id
_entity.type
_entity.pdbx_description
1 polymer ?
#
loop_
_entity_poly.entity_id
_entity_poly.type
_entity_poly.pdbx_seq_one_letter_code
_entity_poly.pdbx_strand_id
1 'polypeptide(L)'
;GITHIEYWNRPFKGKHTDKKYVGELVKRTTGEGMKNVLILVDAKNQLDSKDAQARIRAIDEHKGWVDCAAQLGCTAIRVNCRSGGNRDENLENAAKGLGSLCDYAKGTGVKIVIEPHGGNSQDPDWLLAAMKKINKPNAGLLPDFNNFGRYDRYDGVTKSLPYAPAVCAKALKFDDKGNETNTDYYKMIKIIYNFTSVEKSKYSLIV
;
A
#
# COMPACT_ATOMS: atom_id res chain seq x y z
N GLY A 1 -23.70 -1.48 6.99
CA GLY A 1 -23.13 -2.53 6.14
C GLY A 1 -21.73 -2.15 5.62
N ILE A 2 -21.06 -3.06 4.91
CA ILE A 2 -19.76 -2.79 4.28
C ILE A 2 -20.00 -1.90 3.07
N THR A 3 -19.27 -0.80 2.96
CA THR A 3 -19.43 0.20 1.88
C THR A 3 -18.18 0.35 1.00
N HIS A 4 -17.07 -0.24 1.41
CA HIS A 4 -15.79 -0.14 0.72
C HIS A 4 -15.17 -1.52 0.50
N ILE A 5 -14.50 -1.73 -0.64
CA ILE A 5 -13.86 -2.99 -1.01
C ILE A 5 -12.37 -2.75 -1.29
N GLU A 6 -11.55 -3.55 -0.64
CA GLU A 6 -10.16 -3.77 -1.01
C GLU A 6 -10.02 -5.12 -1.70
N TYR A 7 -9.18 -5.16 -2.72
CA TYR A 7 -8.92 -6.39 -3.48
C TYR A 7 -7.54 -6.94 -3.17
N TRP A 8 -7.44 -8.26 -3.18
CA TRP A 8 -6.17 -8.94 -3.29
C TRP A 8 -5.96 -9.45 -4.72
N ASN A 9 -4.76 -9.33 -5.26
CA ASN A 9 -4.51 -9.66 -6.66
C ASN A 9 -4.72 -11.13 -7.04
N ARG A 10 -4.52 -12.07 -6.09
CA ARG A 10 -4.61 -13.52 -6.37
C ARG A 10 -5.99 -13.99 -6.88
N PRO A 11 -7.14 -13.55 -6.33
CA PRO A 11 -8.45 -13.94 -6.84
C PRO A 11 -8.73 -13.58 -8.28
N PHE A 12 -8.02 -12.61 -8.86
CA PHE A 12 -8.18 -12.24 -10.27
C PHE A 12 -7.70 -13.33 -11.23
N LYS A 13 -6.82 -14.24 -10.81
CA LYS A 13 -6.31 -15.36 -11.63
C LYS A 13 -5.81 -14.92 -13.01
N GLY A 14 -5.10 -13.81 -13.09
CA GLY A 14 -4.57 -13.23 -14.32
C GLY A 14 -5.55 -12.37 -15.13
N LYS A 15 -6.81 -12.25 -14.74
CA LYS A 15 -7.84 -11.49 -15.47
C LYS A 15 -7.82 -9.97 -15.21
N HIS A 16 -6.83 -9.46 -14.52
CA HIS A 16 -6.75 -8.02 -14.23
C HIS A 16 -6.56 -7.14 -15.47
N THR A 17 -6.10 -7.71 -16.59
CA THR A 17 -6.01 -7.02 -17.91
C THR A 17 -7.23 -7.24 -18.80
N ASP A 18 -8.16 -8.10 -18.40
CA ASP A 18 -9.43 -8.31 -19.10
C ASP A 18 -10.42 -7.20 -18.74
N LYS A 19 -10.55 -6.22 -19.61
CA LYS A 19 -11.42 -5.04 -19.41
C LYS A 19 -12.88 -5.42 -19.17
N LYS A 20 -13.38 -6.52 -19.79
CA LYS A 20 -14.75 -6.98 -19.60
C LYS A 20 -14.93 -7.56 -18.20
N TYR A 21 -14.00 -8.40 -17.76
CA TYR A 21 -14.02 -8.96 -16.40
C TYR A 21 -13.97 -7.85 -15.33
N VAL A 22 -13.04 -6.90 -15.49
CA VAL A 22 -12.92 -5.76 -14.56
C VAL A 22 -14.19 -4.88 -14.60
N GLY A 23 -14.75 -4.64 -15.78
CA GLY A 23 -16.01 -3.92 -15.94
C GLY A 23 -17.21 -4.60 -15.24
N GLU A 24 -17.27 -5.93 -15.23
CA GLU A 24 -18.30 -6.66 -14.46
C GLU A 24 -18.12 -6.52 -12.95
N LEU A 25 -16.86 -6.46 -12.45
CA LEU A 25 -16.61 -6.17 -11.03
C LEU A 25 -17.11 -4.76 -10.67
N VAL A 26 -16.84 -3.76 -11.52
CA VAL A 26 -17.33 -2.38 -11.30
C VAL A 26 -18.86 -2.37 -11.22
N LYS A 27 -19.56 -3.01 -12.18
CA LYS A 27 -21.03 -3.06 -12.16
C LYS A 27 -21.59 -3.68 -10.88
N ARG A 28 -20.99 -4.78 -10.42
CA ARG A 28 -21.43 -5.45 -9.18
C ARG A 28 -21.26 -4.54 -7.96
N THR A 29 -20.07 -3.94 -7.81
CA THR A 29 -19.77 -3.11 -6.64
C THR A 29 -20.61 -1.83 -6.62
N THR A 30 -20.76 -1.17 -7.77
CA THR A 30 -21.61 0.04 -7.87
C THR A 30 -23.10 -0.28 -7.71
N GLY A 31 -23.56 -1.44 -8.22
CA GLY A 31 -24.93 -1.91 -8.05
C GLY A 31 -25.30 -2.15 -6.58
N GLU A 32 -24.33 -2.53 -5.75
CA GLU A 32 -24.49 -2.69 -4.29
C GLU A 32 -24.15 -1.41 -3.49
N GLY A 33 -23.94 -0.28 -4.16
CA GLY A 33 -23.58 0.99 -3.52
C GLY A 33 -22.21 1.01 -2.88
N MET A 34 -21.29 0.09 -3.28
CA MET A 34 -19.96 -0.05 -2.71
C MET A 34 -18.93 0.74 -3.54
N LYS A 35 -17.85 1.16 -2.86
CA LYS A 35 -16.70 1.83 -3.46
C LYS A 35 -15.49 0.89 -3.48
N ASN A 36 -14.80 0.81 -4.62
CA ASN A 36 -13.53 0.13 -4.75
C ASN A 36 -12.42 1.08 -4.31
N VAL A 37 -11.52 0.68 -3.40
CA VAL A 37 -10.57 1.62 -2.81
C VAL A 37 -9.11 1.26 -3.06
N LEU A 38 -8.75 -0.02 -3.06
CA LEU A 38 -7.35 -0.46 -3.08
C LEU A 38 -7.22 -1.85 -3.74
N ILE A 39 -6.09 -2.09 -4.42
CA ILE A 39 -5.65 -3.43 -4.79
C ILE A 39 -4.33 -3.74 -4.07
N LEU A 40 -4.29 -4.80 -3.28
CA LEU A 40 -3.10 -5.36 -2.67
C LEU A 40 -2.39 -6.25 -3.70
N VAL A 41 -1.23 -5.81 -4.21
CA VAL A 41 -0.47 -6.53 -5.24
C VAL A 41 0.69 -7.30 -4.61
N ASP A 42 0.59 -8.63 -4.59
CA ASP A 42 1.67 -9.55 -4.25
C ASP A 42 2.30 -10.09 -5.54
N ALA A 43 3.29 -9.38 -6.05
CA ALA A 43 4.02 -9.76 -7.24
C ALA A 43 5.20 -10.69 -6.93
N LYS A 44 5.58 -11.53 -7.90
CA LYS A 44 6.75 -12.39 -7.81
C LYS A 44 8.05 -11.56 -7.86
N ASN A 45 8.11 -10.65 -8.81
CA ASN A 45 9.25 -9.76 -8.97
C ASN A 45 9.11 -8.54 -8.05
N GLN A 46 10.23 -8.06 -7.51
CA GLN A 46 10.23 -6.96 -6.54
C GLN A 46 10.70 -5.66 -7.19
N LEU A 47 10.00 -4.57 -6.90
CA LEU A 47 10.31 -3.23 -7.40
C LEU A 47 11.64 -2.68 -6.85
N ASP A 48 12.12 -3.23 -5.73
CA ASP A 48 13.39 -2.91 -5.09
C ASP A 48 14.51 -3.92 -5.38
N SER A 49 14.34 -4.80 -6.39
CA SER A 49 15.35 -5.80 -6.76
C SER A 49 16.68 -5.16 -7.15
N LYS A 50 17.81 -5.74 -6.69
CA LYS A 50 19.16 -5.36 -7.14
C LYS A 50 19.40 -5.74 -8.61
N ASP A 51 18.76 -6.80 -9.09
CA ASP A 51 18.78 -7.17 -10.50
C ASP A 51 17.91 -6.19 -11.31
N ALA A 52 18.56 -5.44 -12.20
CA ALA A 52 17.89 -4.42 -13.02
C ALA A 52 16.83 -5.04 -13.95
N GLN A 53 17.06 -6.22 -14.51
CA GLN A 53 16.09 -6.90 -15.37
C GLN A 53 14.89 -7.42 -14.59
N ALA A 54 15.10 -7.96 -13.38
CA ALA A 54 14.02 -8.35 -12.49
C ALA A 54 13.18 -7.13 -12.06
N ARG A 55 13.84 -5.98 -11.83
CA ARG A 55 13.15 -4.73 -11.50
C ARG A 55 12.31 -4.20 -12.67
N ILE A 56 12.82 -4.28 -13.91
CA ILE A 56 12.05 -3.93 -15.12
C ILE A 56 10.81 -4.83 -15.24
N ARG A 57 11.00 -6.16 -15.10
CA ARG A 57 9.85 -7.09 -15.11
C ARG A 57 8.83 -6.78 -14.01
N ALA A 58 9.30 -6.39 -12.82
CA ALA A 58 8.41 -5.98 -11.73
C ALA A 58 7.58 -4.73 -12.11
N ILE A 59 8.22 -3.73 -12.71
CA ILE A 59 7.53 -2.52 -13.16
C ILE A 59 6.45 -2.89 -14.19
N ASP A 60 6.79 -3.70 -15.19
CA ASP A 60 5.84 -4.09 -16.25
C ASP A 60 4.67 -4.92 -15.71
N GLU A 61 4.93 -5.82 -14.76
CA GLU A 61 3.90 -6.59 -14.05
C GLU A 61 2.93 -5.67 -13.28
N HIS A 62 3.45 -4.63 -12.61
CA HIS A 62 2.62 -3.72 -11.84
C HIS A 62 1.84 -2.71 -12.68
N LYS A 63 2.27 -2.37 -13.90
CA LYS A 63 1.52 -1.49 -14.82
C LYS A 63 0.11 -2.01 -15.08
N GLY A 64 -0.04 -3.31 -15.34
CA GLY A 64 -1.36 -3.91 -15.53
C GLY A 64 -2.27 -3.79 -14.30
N TRP A 65 -1.69 -3.77 -13.10
CA TRP A 65 -2.45 -3.54 -11.86
C TRP A 65 -2.82 -2.07 -11.66
N VAL A 66 -1.98 -1.13 -12.09
CA VAL A 66 -2.34 0.30 -12.13
C VAL A 66 -3.54 0.52 -13.05
N ASP A 67 -3.53 -0.06 -14.26
CA ASP A 67 -4.64 0.05 -15.21
C ASP A 67 -5.93 -0.58 -14.67
N CYS A 68 -5.80 -1.75 -14.04
CA CYS A 68 -6.93 -2.43 -13.39
C CYS A 68 -7.52 -1.57 -12.25
N ALA A 69 -6.67 -0.99 -11.41
CA ALA A 69 -7.08 -0.12 -10.31
C ALA A 69 -7.79 1.13 -10.84
N ALA A 70 -7.26 1.77 -11.87
CA ALA A 70 -7.89 2.92 -12.53
C ALA A 70 -9.27 2.57 -13.08
N GLN A 71 -9.42 1.42 -13.77
CA GLN A 71 -10.70 0.96 -14.29
C GLN A 71 -11.70 0.62 -13.19
N LEU A 72 -11.26 0.03 -12.07
CA LEU A 72 -12.10 -0.26 -10.91
C LEU A 72 -12.53 1.00 -10.15
N GLY A 73 -11.84 2.14 -10.36
CA GLY A 73 -12.03 3.35 -9.58
C GLY A 73 -11.32 3.32 -8.22
N CYS A 74 -10.34 2.43 -8.05
CA CYS A 74 -9.47 2.42 -6.87
C CYS A 74 -8.56 3.63 -6.84
N THR A 75 -8.26 4.15 -5.65
CA THR A 75 -7.39 5.32 -5.46
C THR A 75 -5.92 4.95 -5.27
N ALA A 76 -5.61 3.67 -5.07
CA ALA A 76 -4.25 3.20 -4.88
C ALA A 76 -4.07 1.73 -5.27
N ILE A 77 -2.82 1.35 -5.54
CA ILE A 77 -2.35 -0.03 -5.43
C ILE A 77 -1.30 -0.11 -4.31
N ARG A 78 -1.36 -1.16 -3.50
CA ARG A 78 -0.31 -1.48 -2.54
C ARG A 78 0.72 -2.39 -3.19
N VAL A 79 1.98 -2.02 -3.03
CA VAL A 79 3.14 -2.75 -3.53
C VAL A 79 4.08 -3.14 -2.39
N ASN A 80 4.93 -4.13 -2.63
CA ASN A 80 5.92 -4.61 -1.68
C ASN A 80 7.34 -4.21 -2.11
N CYS A 81 8.22 -3.99 -1.11
CA CYS A 81 9.66 -3.85 -1.24
C CYS A 81 10.32 -4.82 -0.25
N ARG A 82 10.52 -6.07 -0.67
CA ARG A 82 10.95 -7.18 0.21
C ARG A 82 12.36 -7.70 -0.09
N SER A 83 13.08 -7.09 -1.05
CA SER A 83 14.37 -7.66 -1.48
C SER A 83 15.41 -7.68 -0.37
N GLY A 84 15.35 -6.73 0.57
CA GLY A 84 16.33 -6.65 1.66
C GLY A 84 17.75 -6.38 1.14
N GLY A 85 18.75 -6.90 1.84
CA GLY A 85 20.17 -6.73 1.51
C GLY A 85 20.77 -5.43 2.02
N ASN A 86 21.78 -4.90 1.34
CA ASN A 86 22.39 -3.63 1.70
C ASN A 86 21.34 -2.51 1.68
N ARG A 87 21.27 -1.77 2.77
CA ARG A 87 20.19 -0.78 3.01
C ARG A 87 20.20 0.35 1.97
N ASP A 88 21.38 0.88 1.68
CA ASP A 88 21.51 2.04 0.80
C ASP A 88 21.33 1.64 -0.68
N GLU A 89 21.91 0.52 -1.09
CA GLU A 89 21.70 -0.06 -2.43
C GLU A 89 20.21 -0.39 -2.66
N ASN A 90 19.58 -1.00 -1.69
CA ASN A 90 18.16 -1.35 -1.78
C ASN A 90 17.29 -0.10 -1.87
N LEU A 91 17.61 0.97 -1.14
CA LEU A 91 16.93 2.25 -1.20
C LEU A 91 17.04 2.88 -2.61
N GLU A 92 18.23 2.85 -3.23
CA GLU A 92 18.42 3.32 -4.61
C GLU A 92 17.58 2.51 -5.61
N ASN A 93 17.55 1.20 -5.45
CA ASN A 93 16.79 0.31 -6.33
C ASN A 93 15.29 0.51 -6.16
N ALA A 94 14.80 0.65 -4.94
CA ALA A 94 13.41 0.97 -4.63
C ALA A 94 12.99 2.30 -5.26
N ALA A 95 13.81 3.34 -5.12
CA ALA A 95 13.52 4.65 -5.72
C ALA A 95 13.41 4.58 -7.25
N LYS A 96 14.28 3.81 -7.92
CA LYS A 96 14.22 3.60 -9.38
C LYS A 96 12.95 2.84 -9.79
N GLY A 97 12.64 1.72 -9.13
CA GLY A 97 11.49 0.89 -9.49
C GLY A 97 10.16 1.59 -9.21
N LEU A 98 10.01 2.11 -8.01
CA LEU A 98 8.79 2.82 -7.59
C LEU A 98 8.62 4.15 -8.32
N GLY A 99 9.71 4.90 -8.52
CA GLY A 99 9.67 6.15 -9.27
C GLY A 99 9.16 5.94 -10.70
N SER A 100 9.66 4.90 -11.39
CA SER A 100 9.19 4.53 -12.74
C SER A 100 7.72 4.13 -12.74
N LEU A 101 7.27 3.39 -11.73
CA LEU A 101 5.86 3.00 -11.62
C LEU A 101 4.97 4.20 -11.30
N CYS A 102 5.42 5.14 -10.45
CA CYS A 102 4.72 6.39 -10.18
C CYS A 102 4.61 7.26 -11.45
N ASP A 103 5.65 7.31 -12.28
CA ASP A 103 5.61 8.02 -13.55
C ASP A 103 4.59 7.41 -14.51
N TYR A 104 4.50 6.08 -14.58
CA TYR A 104 3.46 5.39 -15.35
C TYR A 104 2.06 5.70 -14.84
N ALA A 105 1.87 5.68 -13.53
CA ALA A 105 0.57 5.94 -12.90
C ALA A 105 0.14 7.42 -12.93
N LYS A 106 1.01 8.32 -13.42
CA LYS A 106 0.71 9.76 -13.51
C LYS A 106 -0.54 10.01 -14.36
N GLY A 107 -1.49 10.75 -13.81
CA GLY A 107 -2.75 11.10 -14.48
C GLY A 107 -3.86 10.03 -14.40
N THR A 108 -3.59 8.85 -13.85
CA THR A 108 -4.62 7.80 -13.66
C THR A 108 -5.48 7.99 -12.41
N GLY A 109 -5.06 8.85 -11.49
CA GLY A 109 -5.67 8.98 -10.15
C GLY A 109 -5.20 7.92 -9.14
N VAL A 110 -4.39 6.94 -9.58
CA VAL A 110 -3.92 5.84 -8.73
C VAL A 110 -2.61 6.20 -8.04
N LYS A 111 -2.54 6.06 -6.73
CA LYS A 111 -1.32 6.18 -5.92
C LYS A 111 -0.60 4.83 -5.84
N ILE A 112 0.72 4.87 -5.76
CA ILE A 112 1.58 3.71 -5.49
C ILE A 112 1.99 3.76 -4.03
N VAL A 113 1.46 2.86 -3.21
CA VAL A 113 1.72 2.87 -1.77
C VAL A 113 2.54 1.66 -1.34
N ILE A 114 3.60 1.89 -0.56
CA ILE A 114 4.45 0.84 0.00
C ILE A 114 3.89 0.42 1.35
N GLU A 115 3.69 -0.88 1.52
CA GLU A 115 3.41 -1.46 2.84
C GLU A 115 4.71 -1.95 3.47
N PRO A 116 4.94 -1.73 4.78
CA PRO A 116 5.97 -2.46 5.53
C PRO A 116 5.61 -3.96 5.52
N HIS A 117 6.37 -4.78 4.77
CA HIS A 117 6.00 -6.19 4.57
C HIS A 117 7.23 -7.11 4.39
N GLY A 118 8.30 -6.90 5.12
CA GLY A 118 9.53 -7.67 5.06
C GLY A 118 10.69 -6.90 4.44
N GLY A 119 11.90 -7.44 4.59
CA GLY A 119 13.13 -6.77 4.14
C GLY A 119 13.32 -5.41 4.81
N ASN A 120 13.93 -4.48 4.08
CA ASN A 120 14.18 -3.14 4.60
C ASN A 120 12.91 -2.30 4.80
N SER A 121 11.79 -2.65 4.13
CA SER A 121 10.52 -1.91 4.28
C SER A 121 9.89 -2.02 5.68
N GLN A 122 10.36 -2.94 6.54
CA GLN A 122 9.95 -3.01 7.94
C GLN A 122 10.56 -1.89 8.80
N ASP A 123 11.64 -1.26 8.34
CA ASP A 123 12.30 -0.15 9.01
C ASP A 123 11.57 1.17 8.68
N PRO A 124 10.96 1.86 9.67
CA PRO A 124 10.27 3.13 9.43
C PRO A 124 11.18 4.22 8.85
N ASP A 125 12.44 4.26 9.25
CA ASP A 125 13.38 5.27 8.77
C ASP A 125 13.81 4.99 7.33
N TRP A 126 13.85 3.72 6.92
CA TRP A 126 14.03 3.36 5.52
C TRP A 126 12.83 3.79 4.66
N LEU A 127 11.61 3.59 5.16
CA LEU A 127 10.39 4.02 4.45
C LEU A 127 10.38 5.54 4.23
N LEU A 128 10.74 6.33 5.25
CA LEU A 128 10.84 7.79 5.12
C LEU A 128 11.92 8.21 4.13
N ALA A 129 13.08 7.54 4.16
CA ALA A 129 14.15 7.79 3.20
C ALA A 129 13.71 7.43 1.76
N ALA A 130 12.95 6.34 1.60
CA ALA A 130 12.38 5.94 0.32
C ALA A 130 11.40 7.00 -0.22
N MET A 131 10.47 7.51 0.62
CA MET A 131 9.56 8.57 0.20
C MET A 131 10.30 9.84 -0.24
N LYS A 132 11.29 10.29 0.53
CA LYS A 132 12.13 11.44 0.17
C LYS A 132 12.85 11.24 -1.16
N LYS A 133 13.37 10.03 -1.40
CA LYS A 133 14.15 9.73 -2.60
C LYS A 133 13.27 9.54 -3.83
N ILE A 134 12.12 8.91 -3.72
CA ILE A 134 11.12 8.76 -4.78
C ILE A 134 10.59 10.14 -5.19
N ASN A 135 10.25 11.00 -4.24
CA ASN A 135 9.81 12.38 -4.42
C ASN A 135 8.76 12.54 -5.53
N LYS A 136 7.71 11.72 -5.49
CA LYS A 136 6.59 11.76 -6.45
C LYS A 136 5.28 12.02 -5.70
N PRO A 137 4.38 12.88 -6.21
CA PRO A 137 3.14 13.25 -5.52
C PRO A 137 2.12 12.10 -5.41
N ASN A 138 2.26 11.08 -6.24
CA ASN A 138 1.45 9.87 -6.23
C ASN A 138 2.15 8.67 -5.58
N ALA A 139 3.30 8.87 -4.93
CA ALA A 139 3.90 7.89 -4.02
C ALA A 139 3.32 8.04 -2.61
N GLY A 140 3.23 6.94 -1.87
CA GLY A 140 2.75 6.96 -0.49
C GLY A 140 3.13 5.71 0.29
N LEU A 141 2.67 5.65 1.54
CA LEU A 141 2.83 4.52 2.44
C LEU A 141 1.47 3.95 2.84
N LEU A 142 1.42 2.67 3.12
CA LEU A 142 0.29 1.97 3.74
C LEU A 142 0.80 1.31 5.03
N PRO A 143 0.93 2.05 6.16
CA PRO A 143 1.41 1.48 7.39
C PRO A 143 0.45 0.41 7.91
N ASP A 144 0.97 -0.81 8.09
CA ASP A 144 0.26 -1.94 8.66
C ASP A 144 0.60 -2.04 10.15
N PHE A 145 -0.41 -2.21 11.01
CA PHE A 145 -0.25 -2.22 12.48
C PHE A 145 0.65 -3.35 12.99
N ASN A 146 0.92 -4.37 12.19
CA ASN A 146 1.67 -5.56 12.63
C ASN A 146 2.90 -5.89 11.79
N ASN A 147 3.19 -5.16 10.71
CA ASN A 147 4.23 -5.54 9.75
C ASN A 147 5.59 -4.86 9.95
N PHE A 148 5.79 -4.08 11.01
CA PHE A 148 7.09 -3.41 11.30
C PHE A 148 8.17 -4.36 11.85
N GLY A 149 7.88 -5.65 11.97
CA GLY A 149 8.85 -6.66 12.39
C GLY A 149 9.41 -6.39 13.81
N ARG A 150 10.72 -6.16 13.91
CA ARG A 150 11.41 -5.87 15.18
C ARG A 150 11.29 -4.41 15.66
N TYR A 151 10.81 -3.52 14.80
CA TYR A 151 10.67 -2.10 15.11
C TYR A 151 9.38 -1.81 15.87
N ASP A 152 9.36 -0.72 16.63
CA ASP A 152 8.15 -0.28 17.32
C ASP A 152 7.08 0.11 16.30
N ARG A 153 5.95 -0.60 16.33
CA ARG A 153 4.83 -0.40 15.39
C ARG A 153 4.15 0.95 15.57
N TYR A 154 4.11 1.46 16.79
CA TYR A 154 3.48 2.77 17.08
C TYR A 154 4.33 3.91 16.54
N ASP A 155 5.66 3.84 16.71
CA ASP A 155 6.61 4.76 16.08
C ASP A 155 6.55 4.64 14.56
N GLY A 156 6.53 3.41 14.05
CA GLY A 156 6.44 3.13 12.60
C GLY A 156 5.20 3.72 11.96
N VAL A 157 4.02 3.54 12.56
CA VAL A 157 2.78 4.16 12.08
C VAL A 157 2.89 5.67 12.18
N THR A 158 3.30 6.21 13.34
CA THR A 158 3.42 7.68 13.56
C THR A 158 4.28 8.33 12.48
N LYS A 159 5.46 7.79 12.20
CA LYS A 159 6.38 8.29 11.18
C LYS A 159 5.81 8.19 9.76
N SER A 160 5.01 7.16 9.50
CA SER A 160 4.46 6.91 8.15
C SER A 160 3.25 7.78 7.83
N LEU A 161 2.47 8.23 8.81
CA LEU A 161 1.22 8.98 8.61
C LEU A 161 1.33 10.18 7.66
N PRO A 162 2.39 11.01 7.66
CA PRO A 162 2.52 12.13 6.71
C PRO A 162 2.51 11.72 5.22
N TYR A 163 2.78 10.45 4.93
CA TYR A 163 2.81 9.89 3.57
C TYR A 163 1.69 8.87 3.33
N ALA A 164 0.83 8.63 4.32
CA ALA A 164 -0.13 7.54 4.28
C ALA A 164 -1.53 8.02 3.84
N PRO A 165 -2.02 7.66 2.65
CA PRO A 165 -3.41 7.92 2.26
C PRO A 165 -4.39 6.99 2.99
N ALA A 166 -3.90 5.87 3.54
CA ALA A 166 -4.67 4.87 4.29
C ALA A 166 -3.76 4.13 5.27
N VAL A 167 -4.35 3.38 6.19
CA VAL A 167 -3.66 2.47 7.11
C VAL A 167 -4.25 1.06 6.99
N CYS A 168 -3.45 0.04 7.25
CA CYS A 168 -3.91 -1.34 7.35
C CYS A 168 -4.07 -1.71 8.83
N ALA A 169 -5.30 -1.76 9.31
CA ALA A 169 -5.65 -2.09 10.70
C ALA A 169 -5.64 -3.61 10.92
N LYS A 170 -4.50 -4.26 10.66
CA LYS A 170 -4.35 -5.71 10.78
C LYS A 170 -4.51 -6.17 12.23
N ALA A 171 -5.46 -7.07 12.46
CA ALA A 171 -5.67 -7.79 13.71
C ALA A 171 -5.14 -9.23 13.59
N LEU A 172 -4.49 -9.74 14.63
CA LEU A 172 -3.88 -11.07 14.64
C LEU A 172 -4.50 -12.02 15.68
N LYS A 173 -4.83 -11.52 16.85
CA LYS A 173 -5.32 -12.33 17.96
C LYS A 173 -6.44 -11.61 18.71
N PHE A 174 -7.43 -12.38 19.11
CA PHE A 174 -8.55 -11.89 19.91
C PHE A 174 -8.68 -12.69 21.19
N ASP A 175 -9.07 -12.02 22.28
CA ASP A 175 -9.50 -12.67 23.51
C ASP A 175 -10.96 -13.14 23.39
N ASP A 176 -11.45 -13.81 24.44
CA ASP A 176 -12.83 -14.33 24.49
C ASP A 176 -13.90 -13.22 24.48
N LYS A 177 -13.50 -11.97 24.70
CA LYS A 177 -14.38 -10.79 24.65
C LYS A 177 -14.32 -10.07 23.31
N GLY A 178 -13.52 -10.57 22.36
CA GLY A 178 -13.34 -9.98 21.03
C GLY A 178 -12.35 -8.80 20.98
N ASN A 179 -11.54 -8.59 22.02
CA ASN A 179 -10.49 -7.56 21.99
C ASN A 179 -9.24 -8.09 21.29
N GLU A 180 -8.67 -7.31 20.41
CA GLU A 180 -7.36 -7.63 19.83
C GLU A 180 -6.27 -7.55 20.91
N THR A 181 -5.41 -8.56 20.98
CA THR A 181 -4.45 -8.73 22.08
C THR A 181 -2.98 -8.57 21.67
N ASN A 182 -2.70 -8.50 20.36
CA ASN A 182 -1.33 -8.35 19.85
C ASN A 182 -0.93 -6.89 19.64
N THR A 183 -1.90 -6.02 19.41
CA THR A 183 -1.72 -4.58 19.20
C THR A 183 -2.69 -3.83 20.10
N ASP A 184 -2.20 -2.81 20.83
CA ASP A 184 -3.09 -1.88 21.54
C ASP A 184 -3.78 -0.98 20.50
N TYR A 185 -4.98 -1.38 20.11
CA TYR A 185 -5.79 -0.68 19.12
C TYR A 185 -6.23 0.71 19.59
N TYR A 186 -6.51 0.87 20.88
CA TYR A 186 -6.87 2.20 21.42
C TYR A 186 -5.71 3.18 21.27
N LYS A 187 -4.50 2.75 21.62
CA LYS A 187 -3.27 3.55 21.42
C LYS A 187 -3.07 3.87 19.93
N MET A 188 -3.23 2.88 19.05
CA MET A 188 -3.03 3.04 17.61
C MET A 188 -4.03 4.02 17.00
N ILE A 189 -5.33 3.85 17.31
CA ILE A 189 -6.38 4.75 16.83
C ILE A 189 -6.17 6.17 17.38
N LYS A 190 -5.72 6.32 18.62
CA LYS A 190 -5.41 7.63 19.20
C LYS A 190 -4.28 8.34 18.45
N ILE A 191 -3.24 7.61 18.02
CA ILE A 191 -2.14 8.16 17.20
C ILE A 191 -2.72 8.70 15.89
N ILE A 192 -3.53 7.89 15.19
CA ILE A 192 -4.13 8.26 13.91
C ILE A 192 -5.08 9.46 14.08
N TYR A 193 -5.95 9.42 15.09
CA TYR A 193 -6.90 10.50 15.37
C TYR A 193 -6.19 11.82 15.67
N ASN A 194 -5.15 11.81 16.49
CA ASN A 194 -4.38 13.01 16.80
C ASN A 194 -3.74 13.61 15.54
N PHE A 195 -3.17 12.77 14.67
CA PHE A 195 -2.57 13.21 13.42
C PHE A 195 -3.64 13.84 12.51
N THR A 196 -4.78 13.17 12.28
CA THR A 196 -5.85 13.65 11.40
C THR A 196 -6.58 14.86 11.95
N SER A 197 -6.69 15.02 13.28
CA SER A 197 -7.33 16.19 13.91
C SER A 197 -6.50 17.47 13.77
N VAL A 198 -5.18 17.35 13.69
CA VAL A 198 -4.25 18.48 13.47
C VAL A 198 -4.18 18.85 11.98
N GLU A 199 -4.20 17.85 11.10
CA GLU A 199 -4.03 18.00 9.65
C GLU A 199 -5.36 18.01 8.87
N LYS A 200 -6.46 18.46 9.48
CA LYS A 200 -7.86 18.37 9.02
C LYS A 200 -8.17 18.67 7.54
N SER A 201 -7.23 19.23 6.79
CA SER A 201 -7.49 19.66 5.40
C SER A 201 -6.92 18.73 4.30
N LYS A 202 -6.15 17.68 4.64
CA LYS A 202 -5.35 16.94 3.64
C LYS A 202 -5.68 15.45 3.50
N TYR A 203 -6.36 14.82 4.45
CA TYR A 203 -6.50 13.37 4.47
C TYR A 203 -7.92 12.89 4.71
N SER A 204 -8.49 12.15 3.77
CA SER A 204 -9.58 11.22 4.06
C SER A 204 -8.92 9.86 4.37
N LEU A 205 -8.78 9.51 5.65
CA LEU A 205 -8.36 8.18 6.04
C LEU A 205 -9.46 7.17 5.69
N ILE A 206 -9.13 6.21 4.85
CA ILE A 206 -9.89 4.98 4.69
C ILE A 206 -9.38 4.03 5.78
N VAL A 207 -10.20 3.75 6.77
CA VAL A 207 -9.95 2.75 7.84
C VAL A 207 -10.61 1.47 7.45
#